data_3feaa236c329e1741cf71536140fb84c
#
_entry.id   3feaa236c329e1741cf71536140fb84c
#
_cell.length_a   1.000
_cell.length_b   1.000
_cell.length_c   1.000
_cell.angle_alpha   90.00
_cell.angle_beta   90.00
_cell.angle_gamma   90.00
#
_symmetry.space_group_name_H-M   'P 1'
#
loop_
_entity.id
_entity.type
_entity.pdbx_description
1 polymer ?
#
loop_
_entity_poly.entity_id
_entity_poly.type
_entity_poly.pdbx_seq_one_letter_code
_entity_poly.pdbx_strand_id
1 'polypeptide(L)'
;MRQPLPEWMINLDMVGRQGKKIRIPAMTPQSMYRVYSRAIRELGYSPEEWGVSGYAILDDHVPFMERGVDTLNLIDDFQDGNWWHTSKDNIGILGEKSFQQTGEMTLHILRQLLPGPPST
;
A
#
# COMPACT_ATOMS: atom_id res chain seq x y z
N MET A 1 3.21 -31.63 -1.95
CA MET A 1 4.39 -30.77 -1.81
C MET A 1 3.94 -29.31 -1.61
N ARG A 2 4.37 -28.72 -0.53
CA ARG A 2 4.02 -27.31 -0.28
C ARG A 2 4.86 -26.42 -1.19
N GLN A 3 4.20 -25.49 -1.87
CA GLN A 3 4.91 -24.47 -2.59
C GLN A 3 5.58 -23.50 -1.62
N PRO A 4 6.79 -22.99 -1.93
CA PRO A 4 7.43 -22.01 -1.07
C PRO A 4 6.59 -20.73 -0.99
N LEU A 5 6.59 -20.09 0.18
CA LEU A 5 5.94 -18.81 0.36
C LEU A 5 6.75 -17.71 -0.32
N PRO A 6 6.10 -16.65 -0.81
CA PRO A 6 6.83 -15.50 -1.31
C PRO A 6 7.62 -14.81 -0.20
N GLU A 7 8.68 -14.10 -0.56
CA GLU A 7 9.47 -13.34 0.41
C GLU A 7 8.69 -12.13 0.93
N TRP A 8 7.89 -11.53 0.06
CA TRP A 8 7.08 -10.36 0.41
C TRP A 8 5.79 -10.35 -0.42
N MET A 9 4.81 -9.61 0.07
CA MET A 9 3.50 -9.47 -0.58
C MET A 9 3.03 -8.02 -0.44
N ILE A 10 2.65 -7.42 -1.55
CA ILE A 10 2.08 -6.07 -1.58
C ILE A 10 0.62 -6.19 -1.98
N ASN A 11 -0.27 -5.61 -1.18
CA ASN A 11 -1.69 -5.54 -1.49
C ASN A 11 -2.09 -4.08 -1.75
N LEU A 12 -2.85 -3.87 -2.80
CA LEU A 12 -3.39 -2.55 -3.15
C LEU A 12 -4.90 -2.64 -3.08
N ASP A 13 -5.51 -1.88 -2.17
CA ASP A 13 -6.96 -1.93 -1.97
C ASP A 13 -7.52 -0.51 -1.86
N MET A 14 -8.54 -0.24 -2.67
CA MET A 14 -9.23 1.05 -2.66
C MET A 14 -8.30 2.25 -2.91
N VAL A 15 -7.37 2.12 -3.84
CA VAL A 15 -6.30 3.10 -4.03
C VAL A 15 -6.59 4.16 -5.10
N GLY A 16 -7.78 4.13 -5.70
CA GLY A 16 -8.11 4.99 -6.84
C GLY A 16 -9.00 6.18 -6.53
N ARG A 17 -9.41 6.38 -5.28
CA ARG A 17 -10.35 7.47 -4.95
C ARG A 17 -9.66 8.84 -5.09
N GLN A 18 -10.36 9.80 -5.69
CA GLN A 18 -9.88 11.17 -5.80
C GLN A 18 -9.73 11.77 -4.40
N GLY A 19 -8.57 12.39 -4.14
CA GLY A 19 -8.29 12.97 -2.83
C GLY A 19 -8.04 11.94 -1.73
N LYS A 20 -7.67 10.72 -2.10
CA LYS A 20 -7.42 9.63 -1.16
C LYS A 20 -6.31 9.97 -0.17
N LYS A 21 -6.39 9.36 0.99
CA LYS A 21 -5.30 9.30 1.96
C LYS A 21 -4.94 7.84 2.16
N ILE A 22 -3.76 7.44 1.70
CA ILE A 22 -3.30 6.06 1.81
C ILE A 22 -2.69 5.83 3.19
N ARG A 23 -2.98 4.67 3.75
CA ARG A 23 -2.43 4.24 5.04
C ARG A 23 -1.91 2.81 4.91
N ILE A 24 -0.89 2.50 5.68
CA ILE A 24 -0.46 1.12 5.90
C ILE A 24 -0.84 0.72 7.32
N PRO A 25 -1.10 -0.58 7.60
CA PRO A 25 -1.49 -1.01 8.94
C PRO A 25 -0.42 -0.72 9.99
N ALA A 26 -0.86 -0.48 11.24
CA ALA A 26 0.05 -0.27 12.36
C ALA A 26 1.03 -1.42 12.57
N MET A 27 0.62 -2.64 12.21
CA MET A 27 1.42 -3.86 12.37
C MET A 27 2.33 -4.16 11.17
N THR A 28 2.53 -3.20 10.26
CA THR A 28 3.40 -3.38 9.09
C THR A 28 4.82 -3.75 9.54
N PRO A 29 5.44 -4.80 8.97
CA PRO A 29 6.82 -5.17 9.30
C PRO A 29 7.79 -4.01 9.06
N GLN A 30 8.82 -3.92 9.89
CA GLN A 30 9.80 -2.83 9.81
C GLN A 30 10.49 -2.77 8.44
N SER A 31 10.78 -3.92 7.84
CA SER A 31 11.38 -3.98 6.50
C SER A 31 10.52 -3.29 5.46
N MET A 32 9.20 -3.52 5.50
CA MET A 32 8.27 -2.94 4.55
C MET A 32 7.99 -1.48 4.86
N TYR A 33 7.95 -1.12 6.15
CA TYR A 33 7.83 0.28 6.56
C TYR A 33 8.98 1.14 6.00
N ARG A 34 10.19 0.62 6.04
CA ARG A 34 11.38 1.33 5.51
C ARG A 34 11.26 1.58 4.02
N VAL A 35 10.81 0.57 3.27
CA VAL A 35 10.64 0.67 1.82
C VAL A 35 9.57 1.73 1.49
N TYR A 36 8.48 1.71 2.21
CA TYR A 36 7.38 2.67 2.07
C TYR A 36 7.82 4.10 2.40
N SER A 37 8.49 4.29 3.53
CA SER A 37 8.98 5.60 3.96
C SER A 37 9.99 6.19 2.97
N ARG A 38 10.87 5.35 2.44
CA ARG A 38 11.84 5.78 1.44
C ARG A 38 11.14 6.24 0.17
N ALA A 39 10.13 5.50 -0.28
CA ALA A 39 9.37 5.86 -1.46
C ALA A 39 8.68 7.21 -1.29
N ILE A 40 8.03 7.44 -0.15
CA ILE A 40 7.37 8.72 0.16
C ILE A 40 8.38 9.87 0.03
N ARG A 41 9.54 9.70 0.63
CA ARG A 41 10.59 10.71 0.67
C ARG A 41 11.15 10.99 -0.72
N GLU A 42 11.49 9.95 -1.47
CA GLU A 42 12.12 10.10 -2.79
C GLU A 42 11.14 10.57 -3.86
N LEU A 43 9.87 10.24 -3.75
CA LEU A 43 8.83 10.72 -4.66
C LEU A 43 8.31 12.11 -4.29
N GLY A 44 8.68 12.62 -3.11
CA GLY A 44 8.23 13.93 -2.65
C GLY A 44 6.78 13.97 -2.25
N TYR A 45 6.22 12.83 -1.80
CA TYR A 45 4.83 12.75 -1.39
C TYR A 45 4.63 13.27 0.04
N SER A 46 3.40 13.72 0.32
CA SER A 46 3.04 14.25 1.63
C SER A 46 2.78 13.12 2.62
N PRO A 47 3.36 13.17 3.85
CA PRO A 47 3.01 12.22 4.90
C PRO A 47 1.55 12.29 5.35
N GLU A 48 0.85 13.38 5.04
CA GLU A 48 -0.58 13.50 5.33
C GLU A 48 -1.41 12.63 4.39
N GLU A 49 -0.97 12.50 3.13
CA GLU A 49 -1.63 11.67 2.13
C GLU A 49 -1.17 10.22 2.16
N TRP A 50 0.04 9.97 2.64
CA TRP A 50 0.68 8.66 2.69
C TRP A 50 1.22 8.42 4.09
N GLY A 51 0.45 7.74 4.92
CA GLY A 51 0.79 7.59 6.32
C GLY A 51 0.63 6.18 6.85
N VAL A 52 0.60 6.07 8.17
CA VAL A 52 0.43 4.82 8.88
C VAL A 52 -0.85 4.90 9.70
N SER A 53 -1.66 3.85 9.65
CA SER A 53 -2.87 3.74 10.46
C SER A 53 -2.52 3.60 11.94
N GLY A 54 -3.37 4.13 12.80
CA GLY A 54 -3.22 3.95 14.24
C GLY A 54 -3.67 2.57 14.74
N TYR A 55 -4.17 1.71 13.86
CA TYR A 55 -4.71 0.41 14.24
C TYR A 55 -4.44 -0.61 13.13
N ALA A 56 -4.64 -1.90 13.49
CA ALA A 56 -4.52 -3.00 12.54
C ALA A 56 -5.69 -2.96 11.54
N ILE A 57 -5.41 -3.38 10.32
CA ILE A 57 -6.42 -3.46 9.26
C ILE A 57 -6.54 -4.92 8.84
N LEU A 58 -7.77 -5.42 8.78
CA LEU A 58 -8.06 -6.77 8.27
C LEU A 58 -8.29 -6.67 6.77
N ASP A 59 -7.40 -7.28 5.99
CA ASP A 59 -7.46 -7.27 4.54
C ASP A 59 -6.75 -8.51 4.00
N ASP A 60 -6.61 -8.60 2.69
CA ASP A 60 -6.08 -9.77 2.00
C ASP A 60 -4.60 -10.06 2.31
N HIS A 61 -3.88 -9.11 2.93
CA HIS A 61 -2.51 -9.33 3.37
C HIS A 61 -2.41 -10.21 4.61
N VAL A 62 -3.47 -10.30 5.43
CA VAL A 62 -3.44 -10.96 6.73
C VAL A 62 -3.05 -12.43 6.66
N PRO A 63 -3.61 -13.25 5.75
CA PRO A 63 -3.19 -14.67 5.66
C PRO A 63 -1.71 -14.83 5.37
N PHE A 64 -1.11 -13.94 4.58
CA PHE A 64 0.32 -13.96 4.28
C PHE A 64 1.14 -13.55 5.49
N MET A 65 0.71 -12.49 6.19
CA MET A 65 1.37 -12.01 7.40
C MET A 65 1.40 -13.08 8.48
N GLU A 66 0.29 -13.79 8.68
CA GLU A 66 0.18 -14.87 9.67
C GLU A 66 1.13 -16.03 9.38
N ARG A 67 1.54 -16.18 8.12
CA ARG A 67 2.47 -17.22 7.70
C ARG A 67 3.92 -16.73 7.61
N GLY A 68 4.20 -15.53 8.13
CA GLY A 68 5.55 -15.01 8.20
C GLY A 68 6.05 -14.30 6.95
N VAL A 69 5.16 -13.99 6.01
CA VAL A 69 5.53 -13.21 4.81
C VAL A 69 5.56 -11.73 5.18
N ASP A 70 6.58 -11.01 4.73
CA ASP A 70 6.63 -9.56 4.88
C ASP A 70 5.59 -8.91 3.99
N THR A 71 4.60 -8.28 4.59
CA THR A 71 3.47 -7.69 3.86
C THR A 71 3.47 -6.18 3.92
N LEU A 72 2.97 -5.57 2.84
CA LEU A 72 2.69 -4.15 2.77
C LEU A 72 1.29 -3.98 2.19
N ASN A 73 0.38 -3.41 2.97
CA ASN A 73 -0.99 -3.16 2.54
C ASN A 73 -1.19 -1.66 2.35
N LEU A 74 -1.36 -1.23 1.09
CA LEU A 74 -1.66 0.16 0.76
C LEU A 74 -3.17 0.28 0.61
N ILE A 75 -3.81 0.99 1.52
CA ILE A 75 -5.27 1.10 1.55
C ILE A 75 -5.69 2.53 1.80
N ASP A 76 -6.78 2.97 1.14
CA ASP A 76 -7.41 4.25 1.41
C ASP A 76 -7.88 4.32 2.87
N ASP A 77 -7.76 5.48 3.48
CA ASP A 77 -8.31 5.74 4.81
C ASP A 77 -9.84 5.82 4.72
N PHE A 78 -10.46 4.67 4.49
CA PHE A 78 -11.89 4.56 4.19
C PHE A 78 -12.78 4.92 5.37
N GLN A 79 -12.25 4.91 6.59
CA GLN A 79 -12.99 5.24 7.79
C GLN A 79 -13.14 6.75 7.99
N ASP A 80 -12.33 7.54 7.29
CA ASP A 80 -12.35 9.00 7.35
C ASP A 80 -13.38 9.61 6.41
N GLY A 81 -14.05 8.80 5.59
CA GLY A 81 -15.01 9.25 4.61
C GLY A 81 -16.38 8.61 4.81
N ASN A 82 -17.37 9.18 4.17
CA ASN A 82 -18.76 8.70 4.22
C ASN A 82 -19.19 8.00 2.92
N TRP A 83 -18.25 7.44 2.19
CA TRP A 83 -18.50 6.78 0.91
C TRP A 83 -18.46 5.26 1.01
N TRP A 84 -17.66 4.72 1.93
CA TRP A 84 -17.40 3.29 2.08
C TRP A 84 -18.67 2.54 2.47
N HIS A 85 -18.97 1.47 1.73
CA HIS A 85 -20.19 0.66 1.90
C HIS A 85 -21.48 1.45 1.73
N THR A 86 -21.47 2.51 0.92
CA THR A 86 -22.65 3.32 0.60
C THR A 86 -22.84 3.43 -0.91
N SER A 87 -23.96 4.01 -1.33
CA SER A 87 -24.20 4.28 -2.76
C SER A 87 -23.23 5.31 -3.35
N LYS A 88 -22.49 6.03 -2.51
CA LYS A 88 -21.44 6.97 -2.95
C LYS A 88 -20.17 6.24 -3.39
N ASP A 89 -20.04 4.96 -3.05
CA ASP A 89 -18.94 4.12 -3.52
C ASP A 89 -19.25 3.66 -4.95
N ASN A 90 -18.91 4.52 -5.91
CA ASN A 90 -19.16 4.28 -7.32
C ASN A 90 -18.00 4.88 -8.14
N ILE A 91 -18.00 4.63 -9.45
CA ILE A 91 -16.91 5.05 -10.33
C ILE A 91 -16.67 6.55 -10.32
N GLY A 92 -17.67 7.36 -9.96
CA GLY A 92 -17.56 8.82 -9.91
C GLY A 92 -16.58 9.34 -8.87
N ILE A 93 -16.20 8.54 -7.87
CA ILE A 93 -15.24 8.97 -6.85
C ILE A 93 -13.79 8.72 -7.26
N LEU A 94 -13.54 8.04 -8.38
CA LEU A 94 -12.19 7.70 -8.84
C LEU A 94 -11.52 8.87 -9.55
N GLY A 95 -10.20 8.94 -9.48
CA GLY A 95 -9.40 9.99 -10.12
C GLY A 95 -8.12 9.44 -10.72
N GLU A 96 -7.76 9.95 -11.90
CA GLU A 96 -6.55 9.53 -12.61
C GLU A 96 -5.28 9.76 -11.79
N LYS A 97 -5.19 10.90 -11.12
CA LYS A 97 -4.02 11.25 -10.32
C LYS A 97 -3.78 10.22 -9.21
N SER A 98 -4.85 9.70 -8.61
CA SER A 98 -4.75 8.70 -7.56
C SER A 98 -4.16 7.39 -8.09
N PHE A 99 -4.60 6.94 -9.26
CA PHE A 99 -4.05 5.74 -9.90
C PHE A 99 -2.59 5.96 -10.31
N GLN A 100 -2.27 7.13 -10.86
CA GLN A 100 -0.91 7.46 -11.28
C GLN A 100 0.04 7.44 -10.08
N GLN A 101 -0.33 8.09 -8.98
CA GLN A 101 0.51 8.14 -7.78
C GLN A 101 0.68 6.74 -7.16
N THR A 102 -0.38 5.96 -7.11
CA THR A 102 -0.30 4.59 -6.60
C THR A 102 0.61 3.73 -7.48
N GLY A 103 0.53 3.91 -8.79
CA GLY A 103 1.43 3.22 -9.73
C GLY A 103 2.88 3.59 -9.52
N GLU A 104 3.17 4.88 -9.36
CA GLU A 104 4.52 5.37 -9.10
C GLU A 104 5.07 4.85 -7.77
N MET A 105 4.25 4.87 -6.73
CA MET A 105 4.59 4.34 -5.41
C MET A 105 4.92 2.85 -5.50
N THR A 106 4.04 2.08 -6.13
CA THR A 106 4.20 0.64 -6.27
C THR A 106 5.48 0.30 -7.04
N LEU A 107 5.72 1.00 -8.14
CA LEU A 107 6.92 0.79 -8.95
C LEU A 107 8.19 1.10 -8.16
N HIS A 108 8.19 2.18 -7.40
CA HIS A 108 9.33 2.55 -6.56
C HIS A 108 9.63 1.47 -5.51
N ILE A 109 8.57 0.96 -4.86
CA ILE A 109 8.68 -0.10 -3.87
C ILE A 109 9.24 -1.37 -4.51
N LEU A 110 8.71 -1.76 -5.67
CA LEU A 110 9.19 -2.94 -6.38
C LEU A 110 10.68 -2.82 -6.74
N ARG A 111 11.11 -1.64 -7.17
CA ARG A 111 12.53 -1.41 -7.49
C ARG A 111 13.44 -1.54 -6.29
N GLN A 112 12.94 -1.25 -5.09
CA GLN A 112 13.71 -1.45 -3.87
C GLN A 112 13.77 -2.92 -3.46
N LEU A 113 12.67 -3.67 -3.66
CA LEU A 113 12.55 -5.06 -3.21
C LEU A 113 13.16 -6.06 -4.17
N LEU A 114 13.07 -5.80 -5.46
CA LEU A 114 13.61 -6.69 -6.48
C LEU A 114 15.10 -6.44 -6.65
N PRO A 115 15.91 -7.49 -6.87
CA PRO A 115 17.32 -7.29 -7.15
C PRO A 115 17.44 -6.46 -8.43
N GLY A 116 18.23 -5.39 -8.35
CA GLY A 116 18.50 -4.55 -9.51
C GLY A 116 19.27 -5.31 -10.58
N PRO A 117 19.35 -4.76 -11.80
CA PRO A 117 20.21 -5.35 -12.82
C PRO A 117 21.65 -5.38 -12.33
N PRO A 118 22.45 -6.39 -12.73
CA PRO A 118 23.84 -6.43 -12.33
C PRO A 118 24.56 -5.16 -12.79
N SER A 119 25.36 -4.62 -11.89
CA SER A 119 26.17 -3.44 -12.18
C SER A 119 27.16 -3.80 -13.29
N THR A 120 27.11 -3.07 -14.37
CA THR A 120 28.07 -3.22 -15.46
C THR A 120 29.17 -2.21 -15.29
#